data_c81a591eb2b3c56c0c1e7c5f7ed5c12e
#
_entry.id   c81a591eb2b3c56c0c1e7c5f7ed5c12e
#
_cell.length_a   1.000
_cell.length_b   1.000
_cell.length_c   1.000
_cell.angle_alpha   90.00
_cell.angle_beta   90.00
_cell.angle_gamma   90.00
#
_symmetry.space_group_name_H-M   'P 1'
#
loop_
_entity.id
_entity.type
_entity.pdbx_description
1 polymer ?
#
loop_
_entity_poly.entity_id
_entity_poly.type
_entity_poly.pdbx_seq_one_letter_code
_entity_poly.pdbx_strand_id
1 'polypeptide(L)'
;MIGLVLAAFQISCKENKITMGTDASFIKKENILYAEDRNPELTMDLYTPEKHSRENKDVFIIIHGGGWRGGNKSELTLFTLSMMKKFPHSVFANINYRLASTSRYALPNQIDDIRTAMNYVEKAAGFQPRFILLGNSAGGHLSMLYAYKFDPDKKVKAVINIVGPADLSDPGFKRYDDYSFLENHLVDPKAAYGSPMAYASPVAWISSHSAPTLSYYGINDQVVPFTQKNILDSVLSKNKVLHESYEFTGGHSDWYQGKNGEFLIGKVEAFLKKL
;
A
#
# COMPACT_ATOMS: atom_id res chain seq x y z
N MET A 1 -17.55 32.03 -38.25
CA MET A 1 -16.58 31.78 -37.16
C MET A 1 -17.37 31.19 -35.99
N ILE A 2 -17.28 29.86 -35.79
CA ILE A 2 -17.92 29.16 -34.68
C ILE A 2 -16.85 29.01 -33.63
N GLY A 3 -16.97 29.75 -32.52
CA GLY A 3 -16.07 29.67 -31.41
C GLY A 3 -16.28 28.37 -30.63
N LEU A 4 -15.30 27.52 -30.65
CA LEU A 4 -15.22 26.30 -29.79
C LEU A 4 -14.96 26.77 -28.35
N VAL A 5 -15.97 26.73 -27.49
CA VAL A 5 -15.81 26.89 -26.05
C VAL A 5 -15.24 25.59 -25.50
N LEU A 6 -13.94 25.53 -25.27
CA LEU A 6 -13.32 24.49 -24.48
C LEU A 6 -13.75 24.65 -23.01
N ALA A 7 -14.72 23.86 -22.59
CA ALA A 7 -15.05 23.71 -21.17
C ALA A 7 -13.87 22.96 -20.49
N ALA A 8 -13.01 23.71 -19.83
CA ALA A 8 -12.02 23.13 -18.93
C ALA A 8 -12.76 22.55 -17.72
N PHE A 9 -12.88 21.22 -17.68
CA PHE A 9 -13.29 20.54 -16.47
C PHE A 9 -12.19 20.75 -15.40
N GLN A 10 -12.39 21.74 -14.56
CA GLN A 10 -11.62 21.86 -13.33
C GLN A 10 -12.15 20.77 -12.39
N ILE A 11 -11.39 19.68 -12.22
CA ILE A 11 -11.61 18.76 -11.11
C ILE A 11 -11.26 19.57 -9.85
N SER A 12 -12.29 20.11 -9.22
CA SER A 12 -12.16 20.84 -7.96
C SER A 12 -11.84 19.82 -6.87
N CYS A 13 -10.63 19.89 -6.34
CA CYS A 13 -10.25 19.14 -5.14
C CYS A 13 -11.14 19.65 -3.99
N LYS A 14 -12.04 18.78 -3.50
CA LYS A 14 -12.94 19.12 -2.41
C LYS A 14 -12.16 19.00 -1.09
N GLU A 15 -12.10 20.11 -0.35
CA GLU A 15 -11.48 20.17 0.96
C GLU A 15 -12.56 20.11 2.05
N ASN A 16 -12.41 19.18 3.00
CA ASN A 16 -13.34 18.99 4.12
C ASN A 16 -12.55 18.82 5.42
N LYS A 17 -13.09 19.38 6.50
CA LYS A 17 -12.57 19.13 7.84
C LYS A 17 -13.21 17.87 8.43
N ILE A 18 -12.40 16.98 9.00
CA ILE A 18 -12.84 15.78 9.72
C ILE A 18 -12.38 15.91 11.17
N THR A 19 -13.31 15.86 12.11
CA THR A 19 -13.00 15.87 13.54
C THR A 19 -13.10 14.44 14.08
N MET A 20 -12.04 14.00 14.78
CA MET A 20 -11.92 12.66 15.39
C MET A 20 -11.92 12.78 16.91
N GLY A 21 -13.09 12.59 17.53
CA GLY A 21 -13.23 12.76 19.00
C GLY A 21 -12.99 14.21 19.43
N THR A 22 -12.45 14.40 20.63
CA THR A 22 -12.26 15.73 21.22
C THR A 22 -11.00 16.47 20.78
N ASP A 23 -9.94 15.75 20.31
CA ASP A 23 -8.60 16.32 20.27
C ASP A 23 -7.88 16.24 18.92
N ALA A 24 -8.40 15.53 17.94
CA ALA A 24 -7.77 15.38 16.64
C ALA A 24 -8.68 15.83 15.50
N SER A 25 -8.17 16.72 14.67
CA SER A 25 -8.84 17.13 13.43
C SER A 25 -7.88 17.09 12.24
N PHE A 26 -8.44 16.75 11.10
CA PHE A 26 -7.72 16.59 9.84
C PHE A 26 -8.39 17.40 8.75
N ILE A 27 -7.57 17.92 7.85
CA ILE A 27 -8.02 18.45 6.57
C ILE A 27 -7.94 17.31 5.56
N LYS A 28 -9.08 16.94 5.00
CA LYS A 28 -9.18 15.97 3.91
C LYS A 28 -9.24 16.70 2.56
N LYS A 29 -8.36 16.34 1.66
CA LYS A 29 -8.42 16.72 0.24
C LYS A 29 -8.68 15.45 -0.57
N GLU A 30 -9.78 15.45 -1.33
CA GLU A 30 -10.23 14.30 -2.10
C GLU A 30 -9.86 14.40 -3.57
N ASN A 31 -9.61 13.24 -4.17
CA ASN A 31 -9.39 13.12 -5.61
C ASN A 31 -8.25 14.01 -6.15
N ILE A 32 -7.19 14.17 -5.36
CA ILE A 32 -6.00 14.88 -5.80
C ILE A 32 -5.36 14.08 -6.94
N LEU A 33 -5.22 14.69 -8.12
CA LEU A 33 -4.38 14.14 -9.18
C LEU A 33 -2.92 14.30 -8.77
N TYR A 34 -2.22 13.19 -8.51
CA TYR A 34 -0.87 13.23 -8.00
C TYR A 34 0.22 13.07 -9.07
N ALA A 35 -0.19 12.75 -10.32
CA ALA A 35 0.72 12.66 -11.45
C ALA A 35 0.75 13.97 -12.27
N GLU A 36 1.92 14.34 -12.77
CA GLU A 36 2.13 15.57 -13.54
C GLU A 36 1.40 15.54 -14.89
N ASP A 37 1.28 14.36 -15.50
CA ASP A 37 0.52 14.13 -16.76
C ASP A 37 -1.00 14.19 -16.55
N ARG A 38 -1.45 14.40 -15.31
CA ARG A 38 -2.86 14.47 -14.91
C ARG A 38 -3.67 13.23 -15.30
N ASN A 39 -3.04 12.06 -15.31
CA ASN A 39 -3.73 10.80 -15.54
C ASN A 39 -4.89 10.64 -14.53
N PRO A 40 -6.16 10.53 -14.98
CA PRO A 40 -7.32 10.49 -14.08
C PRO A 40 -7.38 9.23 -13.22
N GLU A 41 -6.64 8.18 -13.54
CA GLU A 41 -6.54 6.98 -12.72
C GLU A 41 -5.69 7.24 -11.47
N LEU A 42 -4.75 8.22 -11.53
CA LEU A 42 -3.77 8.49 -10.49
C LEU A 42 -4.27 9.56 -9.52
N THR A 43 -5.23 9.18 -8.69
CA THR A 43 -5.82 10.05 -7.67
C THR A 43 -5.54 9.55 -6.27
N MET A 44 -5.45 10.49 -5.32
CA MET A 44 -5.37 10.18 -3.90
C MET A 44 -6.35 10.99 -3.06
N ASP A 45 -6.70 10.45 -1.88
CA ASP A 45 -7.30 11.21 -0.80
C ASP A 45 -6.23 11.44 0.28
N LEU A 46 -5.96 12.70 0.57
CA LEU A 46 -4.92 13.12 1.52
C LEU A 46 -5.56 13.66 2.80
N TYR A 47 -5.16 13.12 3.95
CA TYR A 47 -5.60 13.54 5.27
C TYR A 47 -4.40 14.11 6.02
N THR A 48 -4.44 15.41 6.27
CA THR A 48 -3.36 16.13 6.96
C THR A 48 -3.86 16.61 8.33
N PRO A 49 -3.16 16.33 9.43
CA PRO A 49 -3.53 16.85 10.74
C PRO A 49 -3.54 18.37 10.74
N GLU A 50 -4.58 19.01 11.31
CA GLU A 50 -4.60 20.48 11.47
C GLU A 50 -3.47 20.97 12.39
N LYS A 51 -3.22 20.21 13.46
CA LYS A 51 -2.10 20.47 14.37
C LYS A 51 -0.96 19.53 14.02
N HIS A 52 -0.14 19.94 13.07
CA HIS A 52 1.01 19.15 12.66
C HIS A 52 2.16 19.36 13.66
N SER A 53 2.63 18.28 14.26
CA SER A 53 3.88 18.31 15.02
C SER A 53 5.05 18.27 14.05
N ARG A 54 5.97 19.23 14.16
CA ARG A 54 7.21 19.22 13.36
C ARG A 54 8.10 18.00 13.65
N GLU A 55 7.87 17.32 14.77
CA GLU A 55 8.61 16.13 15.20
C GLU A 55 8.07 14.85 14.55
N ASN A 56 6.76 14.79 14.27
CA ASN A 56 6.17 13.62 13.62
C ASN A 56 6.21 13.77 12.10
N LYS A 57 7.06 12.96 11.47
CA LYS A 57 7.25 12.90 10.02
C LYS A 57 6.66 11.65 9.39
N ASP A 58 5.88 10.88 10.14
CA ASP A 58 5.30 9.63 9.67
C ASP A 58 4.13 9.89 8.70
N VAL A 59 4.25 9.32 7.51
CA VAL A 59 3.27 9.42 6.44
C VAL A 59 2.87 8.01 6.00
N PHE A 60 1.60 7.68 6.15
CA PHE A 60 1.05 6.41 5.67
C PHE A 60 0.62 6.56 4.20
N ILE A 61 1.20 5.76 3.33
CA ILE A 61 0.69 5.52 1.97
C ILE A 61 -0.14 4.24 2.03
N ILE A 62 -1.44 4.36 1.81
CA ILE A 62 -2.40 3.28 1.93
C ILE A 62 -2.78 2.79 0.54
N ILE A 63 -2.51 1.50 0.27
CA ILE A 63 -2.56 0.87 -1.04
C ILE A 63 -3.62 -0.22 -1.01
N HIS A 64 -4.68 -0.06 -1.81
CA HIS A 64 -5.80 -1.00 -1.84
C HIS A 64 -5.43 -2.34 -2.49
N GLY A 65 -6.24 -3.36 -2.20
CA GLY A 65 -6.19 -4.68 -2.83
C GLY A 65 -6.87 -4.73 -4.20
N GLY A 66 -7.36 -5.90 -4.59
CA GLY A 66 -8.12 -6.11 -5.83
C GLY A 66 -7.35 -6.82 -6.93
N GLY A 67 -6.40 -7.73 -6.58
CA GLY A 67 -5.70 -8.58 -7.55
C GLY A 67 -4.95 -7.80 -8.62
N TRP A 68 -4.43 -6.62 -8.32
CA TRP A 68 -3.75 -5.68 -9.24
C TRP A 68 -4.63 -5.14 -10.39
N ARG A 69 -5.86 -5.65 -10.54
CA ARG A 69 -6.79 -5.37 -11.66
C ARG A 69 -8.06 -4.65 -11.26
N GLY A 70 -8.35 -4.57 -9.98
CA GLY A 70 -9.57 -3.99 -9.43
C GLY A 70 -9.30 -3.20 -8.17
N GLY A 71 -10.38 -2.74 -7.55
CA GLY A 71 -10.34 -1.97 -6.33
C GLY A 71 -10.14 -0.48 -6.54
N ASN A 72 -10.23 0.25 -5.46
CA ASN A 72 -9.95 1.69 -5.44
C ASN A 72 -9.66 2.18 -4.01
N LYS A 73 -9.08 3.37 -3.91
CA LYS A 73 -8.66 4.00 -2.65
C LYS A 73 -9.74 4.11 -1.58
N SER A 74 -11.03 4.16 -1.97
CA SER A 74 -12.14 4.33 -1.02
C SER A 74 -12.43 3.07 -0.20
N GLU A 75 -12.01 1.89 -0.67
CA GLU A 75 -12.22 0.62 0.03
C GLU A 75 -11.56 0.60 1.42
N LEU A 76 -10.45 1.32 1.57
CA LEU A 76 -9.73 1.42 2.83
C LEU A 76 -10.07 2.68 3.65
N THR A 77 -11.08 3.46 3.24
CA THR A 77 -11.42 4.72 3.93
C THR A 77 -11.78 4.50 5.39
N LEU A 78 -12.64 3.53 5.72
CA LEU A 78 -13.04 3.26 7.11
C LEU A 78 -11.86 2.78 7.96
N PHE A 79 -10.99 1.96 7.40
CA PHE A 79 -9.77 1.54 8.07
C PHE A 79 -8.83 2.73 8.31
N THR A 80 -8.64 3.58 7.30
CA THR A 80 -7.85 4.82 7.42
C THR A 80 -8.37 5.71 8.55
N LEU A 81 -9.69 5.92 8.63
CA LEU A 81 -10.29 6.70 9.71
C LEU A 81 -10.04 6.08 11.09
N SER A 82 -10.01 4.76 11.19
CA SER A 82 -9.65 4.05 12.42
C SER A 82 -8.16 4.22 12.78
N MET A 83 -7.28 4.17 11.78
CA MET A 83 -5.85 4.46 11.95
C MET A 83 -5.61 5.91 12.39
N MET A 84 -6.33 6.88 11.82
CA MET A 84 -6.20 8.30 12.18
C MET A 84 -6.51 8.57 13.66
N LYS A 85 -7.45 7.84 14.26
CA LYS A 85 -7.73 7.91 15.72
C LYS A 85 -6.51 7.51 16.56
N LYS A 86 -5.73 6.54 16.05
CA LYS A 86 -4.57 5.99 16.74
C LYS A 86 -3.30 6.80 16.48
N PHE A 87 -3.21 7.41 15.31
CA PHE A 87 -2.06 8.19 14.85
C PHE A 87 -2.48 9.64 14.50
N PRO A 88 -2.93 10.44 15.49
CA PRO A 88 -3.57 11.74 15.25
C PRO A 88 -2.62 12.81 14.71
N HIS A 89 -1.32 12.56 14.68
CA HIS A 89 -0.30 13.48 14.19
C HIS A 89 0.34 13.04 12.87
N SER A 90 -0.09 11.91 12.31
CA SER A 90 0.45 11.38 11.05
C SER A 90 -0.38 11.83 9.85
N VAL A 91 0.25 11.92 8.70
CA VAL A 91 -0.42 12.14 7.42
C VAL A 91 -0.84 10.80 6.82
N PHE A 92 -1.99 10.76 6.13
CA PHE A 92 -2.47 9.57 5.44
C PHE A 92 -2.82 9.90 4.00
N ALA A 93 -2.38 9.05 3.08
CA ALA A 93 -2.69 9.16 1.66
C ALA A 93 -3.23 7.82 1.15
N ASN A 94 -4.54 7.75 0.91
CA ASN A 94 -5.15 6.62 0.23
C ASN A 94 -4.98 6.82 -1.27
N ILE A 95 -4.27 5.93 -1.95
CA ILE A 95 -3.93 6.10 -3.36
C ILE A 95 -4.69 5.13 -4.26
N ASN A 96 -5.10 5.60 -5.44
CA ASN A 96 -5.34 4.76 -6.59
C ASN A 96 -4.02 4.55 -7.33
N TYR A 97 -3.93 3.47 -8.07
CA TYR A 97 -2.85 3.17 -9.00
C TYR A 97 -3.44 2.60 -10.30
N ARG A 98 -2.70 2.64 -11.40
CA ARG A 98 -3.16 2.09 -12.68
C ARG A 98 -3.47 0.60 -12.56
N LEU A 99 -4.71 0.24 -12.83
CA LEU A 99 -5.13 -1.16 -12.79
C LEU A 99 -4.59 -1.92 -14.00
N ALA A 100 -4.11 -3.12 -13.78
CA ALA A 100 -3.64 -3.99 -14.84
C ALA A 100 -4.80 -4.59 -15.64
N SER A 101 -4.53 -5.01 -16.86
CA SER A 101 -5.48 -5.66 -17.77
C SER A 101 -4.71 -6.58 -18.73
N THR A 102 -5.41 -7.20 -19.66
CA THR A 102 -4.78 -7.97 -20.73
C THR A 102 -3.90 -7.14 -21.68
N SER A 103 -4.08 -5.81 -21.68
CA SER A 103 -3.30 -4.86 -22.49
C SER A 103 -2.33 -3.99 -21.67
N ARG A 104 -2.34 -4.09 -20.35
CA ARG A 104 -1.50 -3.29 -19.46
C ARG A 104 -1.00 -4.13 -18.28
N TYR A 105 0.31 -4.30 -18.19
CA TYR A 105 0.95 -5.00 -17.09
C TYR A 105 0.84 -4.23 -15.77
N ALA A 106 0.76 -4.97 -14.66
CA ALA A 106 0.83 -4.36 -13.32
C ALA A 106 2.22 -3.78 -13.04
N LEU A 107 3.25 -4.58 -13.28
CA LEU A 107 4.63 -4.21 -12.97
C LEU A 107 5.42 -3.89 -14.26
N PRO A 108 6.20 -2.80 -14.27
CA PRO A 108 6.52 -1.91 -13.14
C PRO A 108 5.52 -0.77 -12.89
N ASN A 109 4.46 -0.61 -13.71
CA ASN A 109 3.57 0.54 -13.71
C ASN A 109 3.05 0.93 -12.31
N GLN A 110 2.55 -0.05 -11.54
CA GLN A 110 1.98 0.22 -10.21
C GLN A 110 3.05 0.61 -9.18
N ILE A 111 4.27 0.15 -9.34
CA ILE A 111 5.43 0.58 -8.54
C ILE A 111 5.78 2.05 -8.84
N ASP A 112 5.75 2.44 -10.11
CA ASP A 112 6.00 3.83 -10.52
C ASP A 112 4.90 4.77 -10.02
N ASP A 113 3.65 4.29 -9.97
CA ASP A 113 2.53 5.04 -9.42
C ASP A 113 2.70 5.29 -7.92
N ILE A 114 3.13 4.29 -7.13
CA ILE A 114 3.45 4.45 -5.71
C ILE A 114 4.57 5.47 -5.52
N ARG A 115 5.63 5.37 -6.32
CA ARG A 115 6.74 6.35 -6.28
C ARG A 115 6.25 7.76 -6.56
N THR A 116 5.39 7.91 -7.56
CA THR A 116 4.82 9.20 -7.96
C THR A 116 3.95 9.78 -6.83
N ALA A 117 3.13 8.94 -6.18
CA ALA A 117 2.33 9.35 -5.03
C ALA A 117 3.20 9.79 -3.85
N MET A 118 4.25 9.04 -3.52
CA MET A 118 5.20 9.40 -2.46
C MET A 118 5.89 10.74 -2.76
N ASN A 119 6.35 10.95 -3.99
CA ASN A 119 6.98 12.20 -4.41
C ASN A 119 6.01 13.38 -4.32
N TYR A 120 4.74 13.19 -4.70
CA TYR A 120 3.71 14.22 -4.54
C TYR A 120 3.54 14.61 -3.07
N VAL A 121 3.40 13.62 -2.18
CA VAL A 121 3.21 13.87 -0.75
C VAL A 121 4.44 14.54 -0.14
N GLU A 122 5.65 14.14 -0.52
CA GLU A 122 6.90 14.77 -0.06
C GLU A 122 6.96 16.25 -0.45
N LYS A 123 6.61 16.59 -1.69
CA LYS A 123 6.53 17.97 -2.15
C LYS A 123 5.45 18.77 -1.40
N ALA A 124 4.30 18.15 -1.15
CA ALA A 124 3.16 18.81 -0.50
C ALA A 124 3.33 18.99 1.01
N ALA A 125 4.06 18.10 1.67
CA ALA A 125 4.21 18.06 3.12
C ALA A 125 5.07 19.22 3.68
N GLY A 126 6.03 19.74 2.90
CA GLY A 126 6.96 20.79 3.35
C GLY A 126 7.99 20.30 4.40
N PHE A 127 8.10 18.99 4.59
CA PHE A 127 9.10 18.32 5.43
C PHE A 127 9.53 17.01 4.76
N GLN A 128 10.61 16.39 5.26
CA GLN A 128 11.07 15.10 4.76
C GLN A 128 10.27 13.95 5.41
N PRO A 129 9.35 13.29 4.69
CA PRO A 129 8.54 12.22 5.26
C PRO A 129 9.35 10.97 5.60
N ARG A 130 8.87 10.22 6.60
CA ARG A 130 9.22 8.81 6.82
C ARG A 130 8.00 8.00 6.41
N PHE A 131 8.07 7.33 5.27
CA PHE A 131 6.92 6.64 4.71
C PHE A 131 6.66 5.30 5.38
N ILE A 132 5.41 5.03 5.68
CA ILE A 132 4.92 3.73 6.10
C ILE A 132 4.00 3.25 4.97
N LEU A 133 4.43 2.20 4.25
CA LEU A 133 3.60 1.61 3.22
C LEU A 133 2.68 0.57 3.85
N LEU A 134 1.38 0.78 3.72
CA LEU A 134 0.36 -0.10 4.26
C LEU A 134 -0.57 -0.53 3.15
N GLY A 135 -0.77 -1.83 3.00
CA GLY A 135 -1.71 -2.33 2.01
C GLY A 135 -2.25 -3.71 2.32
N ASN A 136 -3.38 -4.04 1.71
CA ASN A 136 -3.99 -5.35 1.82
C ASN A 136 -3.93 -6.10 0.48
N SER A 137 -3.76 -7.42 0.51
CA SER A 137 -3.75 -8.28 -0.68
C SER A 137 -2.72 -7.79 -1.72
N ALA A 138 -3.12 -7.47 -2.94
CA ALA A 138 -2.25 -6.87 -3.95
C ALA A 138 -1.56 -5.60 -3.46
N GLY A 139 -2.22 -4.77 -2.63
CA GLY A 139 -1.61 -3.58 -2.03
C GLY A 139 -0.52 -3.92 -1.02
N GLY A 140 -0.68 -4.99 -0.23
CA GLY A 140 0.36 -5.52 0.67
C GLY A 140 1.57 -6.02 -0.10
N HIS A 141 1.33 -6.75 -1.18
CA HIS A 141 2.37 -7.17 -2.12
C HIS A 141 3.15 -5.98 -2.69
N LEU A 142 2.45 -4.99 -3.24
CA LEU A 142 3.06 -3.79 -3.82
C LEU A 142 3.86 -3.00 -2.79
N SER A 143 3.36 -2.91 -1.53
CA SER A 143 4.06 -2.27 -0.41
C SER A 143 5.41 -2.95 -0.12
N MET A 144 5.41 -4.28 -0.02
CA MET A 144 6.62 -5.07 0.19
C MET A 144 7.58 -4.96 -0.99
N LEU A 145 7.06 -5.15 -2.21
CA LEU A 145 7.90 -5.13 -3.41
C LEU A 145 8.56 -3.76 -3.61
N TYR A 146 7.82 -2.67 -3.39
CA TYR A 146 8.38 -1.33 -3.45
C TYR A 146 9.50 -1.15 -2.43
N ALA A 147 9.23 -1.44 -1.16
CA ALA A 147 10.17 -1.20 -0.07
C ALA A 147 11.45 -2.04 -0.15
N TYR A 148 11.37 -3.27 -0.68
CA TYR A 148 12.53 -4.16 -0.71
C TYR A 148 13.38 -4.00 -1.98
N LYS A 149 12.74 -3.68 -3.11
CA LYS A 149 13.40 -3.62 -4.41
C LYS A 149 13.57 -2.20 -4.95
N PHE A 150 12.57 -1.32 -4.77
CA PHE A 150 12.46 -0.07 -5.50
C PHE A 150 12.61 1.20 -4.64
N ASP A 151 13.09 1.04 -3.41
CA ASP A 151 13.41 2.14 -2.48
C ASP A 151 14.93 2.27 -2.24
N PRO A 152 15.69 2.79 -3.24
CA PRO A 152 17.14 2.93 -3.11
C PRO A 152 17.54 3.97 -2.04
N ASP A 153 16.71 4.99 -1.85
CA ASP A 153 16.96 6.10 -0.91
C ASP A 153 16.53 5.79 0.53
N LYS A 154 15.99 4.58 0.77
CA LYS A 154 15.50 4.13 2.09
C LYS A 154 14.52 5.09 2.73
N LYS A 155 13.59 5.62 1.94
CA LYS A 155 12.51 6.51 2.39
C LYS A 155 11.41 5.76 3.15
N VAL A 156 11.30 4.43 2.96
CA VAL A 156 10.30 3.59 3.63
C VAL A 156 10.80 3.20 5.02
N LYS A 157 10.16 3.76 6.05
CA LYS A 157 10.42 3.46 7.46
C LYS A 157 9.93 2.05 7.85
N ALA A 158 8.77 1.65 7.33
CA ALA A 158 8.14 0.36 7.63
C ALA A 158 7.15 -0.08 6.56
N VAL A 159 6.93 -1.39 6.48
CA VAL A 159 5.87 -2.01 5.69
C VAL A 159 4.84 -2.64 6.64
N ILE A 160 3.56 -2.39 6.38
CA ILE A 160 2.44 -3.06 7.03
C ILE A 160 1.72 -3.88 5.96
N ASN A 161 2.00 -5.16 5.96
CA ASN A 161 1.47 -6.11 5.00
C ASN A 161 0.24 -6.83 5.58
N ILE A 162 -0.90 -6.69 4.94
CA ILE A 162 -2.14 -7.34 5.32
C ILE A 162 -2.52 -8.33 4.21
N VAL A 163 -2.46 -9.62 4.50
CA VAL A 163 -2.79 -10.73 3.58
C VAL A 163 -2.18 -10.61 2.18
N GLY A 164 -1.03 -9.95 2.06
CA GLY A 164 -0.37 -9.76 0.77
C GLY A 164 0.54 -10.92 0.41
N PRO A 165 0.57 -11.37 -0.85
CA PRO A 165 1.49 -12.39 -1.30
C PRO A 165 2.95 -11.92 -1.25
N ALA A 166 3.83 -12.78 -0.75
CA ALA A 166 5.25 -12.50 -0.57
C ALA A 166 6.14 -13.27 -1.57
N ASP A 167 5.71 -14.46 -1.97
CA ASP A 167 6.36 -15.31 -2.97
C ASP A 167 5.32 -15.82 -3.99
N LEU A 168 5.31 -15.24 -5.17
CA LEU A 168 4.39 -15.64 -6.25
C LEU A 168 4.83 -16.91 -6.98
N SER A 169 6.02 -17.41 -6.69
CA SER A 169 6.49 -18.70 -7.19
C SER A 169 6.02 -19.89 -6.34
N ASP A 170 5.38 -19.66 -5.19
CA ASP A 170 4.81 -20.69 -4.34
C ASP A 170 3.75 -21.51 -5.12
N PRO A 171 3.91 -22.84 -5.18
CA PRO A 171 2.92 -23.71 -5.83
C PRO A 171 1.49 -23.57 -5.30
N GLY A 172 1.31 -23.07 -4.09
CA GLY A 172 0.01 -22.75 -3.49
C GLY A 172 -0.84 -21.82 -4.37
N PHE A 173 -0.21 -20.91 -5.10
CA PHE A 173 -0.92 -20.00 -6.02
C PHE A 173 -1.47 -20.67 -7.29
N LYS A 174 -1.04 -21.86 -7.65
CA LYS A 174 -1.62 -22.59 -8.81
C LYS A 174 -3.12 -22.87 -8.65
N ARG A 175 -3.64 -22.76 -7.42
CA ARG A 175 -5.09 -22.90 -7.13
C ARG A 175 -5.83 -21.56 -7.17
N TYR A 176 -5.12 -20.45 -7.36
CA TYR A 176 -5.74 -19.14 -7.48
C TYR A 176 -6.47 -19.03 -8.81
N ASP A 177 -7.73 -18.61 -8.80
CA ASP A 177 -8.59 -18.57 -9.99
C ASP A 177 -8.00 -17.75 -11.14
N ASP A 178 -7.29 -16.67 -10.79
CA ASP A 178 -6.63 -15.77 -11.75
C ASP A 178 -5.13 -16.10 -11.97
N TYR A 179 -4.69 -17.34 -11.69
CA TYR A 179 -3.27 -17.70 -11.82
C TYR A 179 -2.72 -17.44 -13.24
N SER A 180 -3.52 -17.69 -14.26
CA SER A 180 -3.15 -17.39 -15.65
C SER A 180 -2.87 -15.89 -15.88
N PHE A 181 -3.57 -15.01 -15.16
CA PHE A 181 -3.26 -13.58 -15.21
C PHE A 181 -1.90 -13.28 -14.55
N LEU A 182 -1.59 -13.89 -13.42
CA LEU A 182 -0.28 -13.74 -12.77
C LEU A 182 0.85 -14.12 -13.71
N GLU A 183 0.72 -15.25 -14.40
CA GLU A 183 1.75 -15.74 -15.31
C GLU A 183 1.97 -14.84 -16.54
N ASN A 184 0.88 -14.28 -17.09
CA ASN A 184 0.92 -13.69 -18.43
C ASN A 184 0.82 -12.15 -18.44
N HIS A 185 0.25 -11.54 -17.37
CA HIS A 185 -0.10 -10.11 -17.38
C HIS A 185 0.35 -9.34 -16.11
N LEU A 186 0.95 -10.02 -15.13
CA LEU A 186 1.43 -9.32 -13.93
C LEU A 186 2.67 -8.48 -14.23
N VAL A 187 3.64 -9.04 -14.94
CA VAL A 187 4.95 -8.40 -15.17
C VAL A 187 5.16 -8.16 -16.66
N ASP A 188 5.54 -6.94 -17.02
CA ASP A 188 6.03 -6.66 -18.38
C ASP A 188 7.30 -7.49 -18.64
N PRO A 189 7.30 -8.37 -19.65
CA PRO A 189 8.47 -9.18 -19.97
C PRO A 189 9.74 -8.37 -20.23
N LYS A 190 9.60 -7.10 -20.64
CA LYS A 190 10.74 -6.19 -20.86
C LYS A 190 11.36 -5.71 -19.55
N ALA A 191 10.61 -5.75 -18.45
CA ALA A 191 11.08 -5.30 -17.12
C ALA A 191 11.79 -6.40 -16.33
N ALA A 192 11.53 -7.67 -16.64
CA ALA A 192 12.07 -8.82 -15.91
C ALA A 192 13.18 -9.53 -16.68
N TYR A 193 14.37 -9.58 -16.09
CA TYR A 193 15.41 -10.51 -16.53
C TYR A 193 15.21 -11.84 -15.78
N GLY A 194 14.88 -12.91 -16.48
CA GLY A 194 14.63 -14.24 -15.90
C GLY A 194 13.14 -14.51 -15.62
N SER A 195 12.85 -15.14 -14.48
CA SER A 195 11.47 -15.51 -14.11
C SER A 195 10.66 -14.28 -13.73
N PRO A 196 9.53 -13.99 -14.43
CA PRO A 196 8.60 -12.92 -14.02
C PRO A 196 8.06 -13.11 -12.59
N MET A 197 7.78 -14.35 -12.19
CA MET A 197 7.30 -14.65 -10.84
C MET A 197 8.35 -14.33 -9.77
N ALA A 198 9.61 -14.69 -9.99
CA ALA A 198 10.68 -14.34 -9.08
C ALA A 198 10.90 -12.81 -9.02
N TYR A 199 10.82 -12.14 -10.17
CA TYR A 199 10.90 -10.68 -10.26
C TYR A 199 9.80 -10.00 -9.43
N ALA A 200 8.58 -10.52 -9.48
CA ALA A 200 7.43 -10.00 -8.77
C ALA A 200 7.36 -10.44 -7.30
N SER A 201 8.16 -11.42 -6.86
CA SER A 201 8.12 -11.93 -5.49
C SER A 201 8.92 -11.03 -4.54
N PRO A 202 8.30 -10.34 -3.58
CA PRO A 202 8.99 -9.52 -2.60
C PRO A 202 10.14 -10.22 -1.89
N VAL A 203 9.98 -11.50 -1.53
CA VAL A 203 11.00 -12.28 -0.81
C VAL A 203 12.32 -12.42 -1.57
N ALA A 204 12.29 -12.34 -2.91
CA ALA A 204 13.49 -12.42 -3.74
C ALA A 204 14.42 -11.20 -3.57
N TRP A 205 13.92 -10.12 -2.99
CA TRP A 205 14.61 -8.83 -2.86
C TRP A 205 14.94 -8.44 -1.43
N ILE A 206 14.61 -9.31 -0.46
CA ILE A 206 14.91 -9.06 0.94
C ILE A 206 16.42 -9.16 1.18
N SER A 207 16.94 -8.13 1.82
CA SER A 207 18.32 -8.04 2.30
C SER A 207 18.36 -7.56 3.74
N SER A 208 19.53 -7.53 4.37
CA SER A 208 19.69 -6.96 5.71
C SER A 208 19.35 -5.47 5.83
N HIS A 209 19.17 -4.78 4.70
CA HIS A 209 18.80 -3.36 4.62
C HIS A 209 17.33 -3.14 4.24
N SER A 210 16.54 -4.21 4.17
CA SER A 210 15.10 -4.10 3.87
C SER A 210 14.36 -3.44 5.03
N ALA A 211 13.27 -2.74 4.67
CA ALA A 211 12.46 -2.04 5.65
C ALA A 211 11.83 -3.02 6.68
N PRO A 212 11.79 -2.63 7.96
CA PRO A 212 11.06 -3.36 9.00
C PRO A 212 9.63 -3.66 8.57
N THR A 213 9.13 -4.86 8.88
CA THR A 213 7.85 -5.33 8.34
C THR A 213 6.96 -5.93 9.42
N LEU A 214 5.71 -5.48 9.48
CA LEU A 214 4.63 -6.14 10.20
C LEU A 214 3.71 -6.85 9.20
N SER A 215 3.41 -8.12 9.45
CA SER A 215 2.53 -8.94 8.60
C SER A 215 1.33 -9.46 9.37
N TYR A 216 0.17 -9.56 8.69
CA TYR A 216 -1.07 -10.06 9.26
C TYR A 216 -1.78 -10.97 8.26
N TYR A 217 -1.98 -12.25 8.62
CA TYR A 217 -2.51 -13.27 7.69
C TYR A 217 -3.69 -14.03 8.29
N GLY A 218 -4.65 -14.38 7.44
CA GLY A 218 -5.78 -15.24 7.79
C GLY A 218 -5.41 -16.72 7.72
N ILE A 219 -5.70 -17.47 8.78
CA ILE A 219 -5.38 -18.92 8.80
C ILE A 219 -6.26 -19.75 7.85
N ASN A 220 -7.41 -19.23 7.44
CA ASN A 220 -8.36 -19.85 6.52
C ASN A 220 -8.41 -19.12 5.17
N ASP A 221 -7.38 -18.34 4.83
CA ASP A 221 -7.33 -17.60 3.57
C ASP A 221 -7.21 -18.57 2.37
N GLN A 222 -8.18 -18.48 1.46
CA GLN A 222 -8.25 -19.32 0.25
C GLN A 222 -7.73 -18.59 -0.99
N VAL A 223 -7.40 -17.28 -0.87
CA VAL A 223 -6.89 -16.45 -1.96
C VAL A 223 -5.37 -16.36 -1.89
N VAL A 224 -4.85 -15.97 -0.72
CA VAL A 224 -3.41 -15.93 -0.46
C VAL A 224 -3.07 -17.06 0.51
N PRO A 225 -2.37 -18.11 0.06
CA PRO A 225 -2.07 -19.26 0.89
C PRO A 225 -1.37 -18.88 2.19
N PHE A 226 -1.76 -19.49 3.31
CA PHE A 226 -1.15 -19.22 4.62
C PHE A 226 0.36 -19.51 4.67
N THR A 227 0.86 -20.35 3.74
CA THR A 227 2.31 -20.57 3.54
C THR A 227 3.09 -19.28 3.33
N GLN A 228 2.46 -18.26 2.77
CA GLN A 228 3.06 -16.95 2.49
C GLN A 228 3.59 -16.27 3.75
N LYS A 229 2.88 -16.41 4.88
CA LYS A 229 3.36 -15.97 6.20
C LYS A 229 4.70 -16.61 6.55
N ASN A 230 4.76 -17.94 6.48
CA ASN A 230 5.96 -18.68 6.90
C ASN A 230 7.15 -18.42 5.97
N ILE A 231 6.90 -18.30 4.67
CA ILE A 231 7.93 -17.98 3.68
C ILE A 231 8.50 -16.57 3.98
N LEU A 232 7.65 -15.57 4.17
CA LEU A 232 8.07 -14.21 4.47
C LEU A 232 8.87 -14.12 5.75
N ASP A 233 8.36 -14.71 6.86
CA ASP A 233 9.01 -14.73 8.17
C ASP A 233 10.38 -15.39 8.11
N SER A 234 10.48 -16.51 7.39
CA SER A 234 11.76 -17.23 7.21
C SER A 234 12.81 -16.37 6.52
N VAL A 235 12.43 -15.67 5.43
CA VAL A 235 13.39 -14.86 4.66
C VAL A 235 13.77 -13.59 5.41
N LEU A 236 12.82 -12.93 6.10
CA LEU A 236 13.10 -11.77 6.94
C LEU A 236 14.04 -12.14 8.10
N SER A 237 13.77 -13.26 8.78
CA SER A 237 14.62 -13.78 9.86
C SER A 237 16.04 -14.09 9.38
N LYS A 238 16.17 -14.80 8.24
CA LYS A 238 17.47 -15.14 7.63
C LYS A 238 18.31 -13.89 7.35
N ASN A 239 17.67 -12.81 6.92
CA ASN A 239 18.32 -11.54 6.61
C ASN A 239 18.42 -10.59 7.82
N LYS A 240 17.98 -11.03 9.01
CA LYS A 240 18.00 -10.23 10.26
C LYS A 240 17.22 -8.92 10.16
N VAL A 241 16.17 -8.89 9.33
CA VAL A 241 15.27 -7.75 9.23
C VAL A 241 14.32 -7.77 10.42
N LEU A 242 14.14 -6.62 11.08
CA LEU A 242 13.15 -6.49 12.15
C LEU A 242 11.75 -6.74 11.59
N HIS A 243 11.05 -7.73 12.14
CA HIS A 243 9.69 -8.04 11.70
C HIS A 243 8.84 -8.60 12.82
N GLU A 244 7.55 -8.43 12.67
CA GLU A 244 6.51 -9.05 13.48
C GLU A 244 5.44 -9.63 12.57
N SER A 245 4.94 -10.80 12.92
CA SER A 245 3.96 -11.50 12.12
C SER A 245 2.84 -12.02 13.01
N TYR A 246 1.62 -11.72 12.63
CA TYR A 246 0.42 -12.09 13.36
C TYR A 246 -0.56 -12.81 12.45
N GLU A 247 -1.49 -13.52 13.05
CA GLU A 247 -2.53 -14.25 12.36
C GLU A 247 -3.91 -13.98 12.98
N PHE A 248 -4.95 -14.21 12.19
CA PHE A 248 -6.32 -14.13 12.64
C PHE A 248 -7.13 -15.33 12.16
N THR A 249 -8.15 -15.68 12.93
CA THR A 249 -9.11 -16.71 12.51
C THR A 249 -10.08 -16.10 11.51
N GLY A 250 -9.91 -16.43 10.22
CA GLY A 250 -10.72 -15.90 9.15
C GLY A 250 -10.09 -16.11 7.77
N GLY A 251 -10.82 -15.77 6.73
CA GLY A 251 -10.41 -15.79 5.33
C GLY A 251 -9.81 -14.44 4.88
N HIS A 252 -9.66 -14.30 3.56
CA HIS A 252 -8.95 -13.19 2.94
C HIS A 252 -9.47 -11.79 3.29
N SER A 253 -10.79 -11.65 3.49
CA SER A 253 -11.44 -10.35 3.74
C SER A 253 -11.75 -10.08 5.21
N ASP A 254 -11.45 -11.02 6.13
CA ASP A 254 -11.87 -10.93 7.53
C ASP A 254 -10.89 -10.15 8.42
N TRP A 255 -9.76 -9.68 7.86
CA TRP A 255 -8.70 -8.98 8.58
C TRP A 255 -9.18 -7.70 9.28
N TYR A 256 -10.25 -7.08 8.81
CA TYR A 256 -10.84 -5.85 9.39
C TYR A 256 -12.17 -6.11 10.11
N GLN A 257 -12.68 -7.33 10.13
CA GLN A 257 -13.97 -7.66 10.75
C GLN A 257 -13.83 -7.83 12.28
N GLY A 258 -14.85 -7.39 13.01
CA GLY A 258 -14.94 -7.54 14.46
C GLY A 258 -13.69 -6.98 15.17
N LYS A 259 -13.07 -7.82 16.01
CA LYS A 259 -11.87 -7.44 16.79
C LYS A 259 -10.57 -7.51 15.98
N ASN A 260 -10.58 -8.08 14.78
CA ASN A 260 -9.35 -8.25 13.98
C ASN A 260 -8.73 -6.89 13.61
N GLY A 261 -9.55 -5.92 13.19
CA GLY A 261 -9.08 -4.58 12.84
C GLY A 261 -8.50 -3.81 14.03
N GLU A 262 -9.14 -3.87 15.20
CA GLU A 262 -8.63 -3.24 16.43
C GLU A 262 -7.31 -3.87 16.87
N PHE A 263 -7.22 -5.20 16.84
CA PHE A 263 -6.00 -5.93 17.14
C PHE A 263 -4.86 -5.50 16.21
N LEU A 264 -5.10 -5.49 14.90
CA LEU A 264 -4.12 -5.06 13.91
C LEU A 264 -3.63 -3.63 14.18
N ILE A 265 -4.53 -2.67 14.36
CA ILE A 265 -4.17 -1.27 14.63
C ILE A 265 -3.32 -1.14 15.90
N GLY A 266 -3.66 -1.88 16.96
CA GLY A 266 -2.87 -1.94 18.18
C GLY A 266 -1.45 -2.51 17.97
N LYS A 267 -1.33 -3.54 17.11
CA LYS A 267 -0.03 -4.14 16.76
C LYS A 267 0.80 -3.21 15.89
N VAL A 268 0.18 -2.51 14.93
CA VAL A 268 0.86 -1.49 14.13
C VAL A 268 1.43 -0.38 15.02
N GLU A 269 0.65 0.11 16.01
CA GLU A 269 1.15 1.11 16.96
C GLU A 269 2.35 0.60 17.74
N ALA A 270 2.23 -0.60 18.33
CA ALA A 270 3.30 -1.20 19.12
C ALA A 270 4.58 -1.42 18.31
N PHE A 271 4.42 -1.86 17.05
CA PHE A 271 5.54 -2.08 16.13
C PHE A 271 6.24 -0.78 15.76
N LEU A 272 5.50 0.26 15.36
CA LEU A 272 6.07 1.54 14.94
C LEU A 272 6.77 2.29 16.09
N LYS A 273 6.39 2.04 17.35
CA LYS A 273 7.08 2.57 18.55
C LYS A 273 8.46 1.96 18.77
N LYS A 274 8.80 0.84 18.12
CA LYS A 274 10.11 0.20 18.20
C LYS A 274 11.11 0.75 17.17
N LEU A 275 10.64 1.56 16.21
CA LEU A 275 11.38 2.16 15.10
C LEU A 275 11.68 3.64 15.36
#